data_cfc32ae66961f9e8f1686c33da8d7651
#
_entry.id   cfc32ae66961f9e8f1686c33da8d7651
#
_cell.length_a   1.000
_cell.length_b   1.000
_cell.length_c   1.000
_cell.angle_alpha   90.00
_cell.angle_beta   90.00
_cell.angle_gamma   90.00
#
_symmetry.space_group_name_H-M   'P 1'
#
loop_
_entity.id
_entity.type
_entity.pdbx_description
1 polymer ?
#
loop_
_entity_poly.entity_id
_entity_poly.type
_entity_poly.pdbx_seq_one_letter_code
_entity_poly.pdbx_strand_id
1 'polypeptide(L)'
;MSFCPATPNSLGQVPLHYISGSASVGQNQFTLFVERLPGLQPVVFMAGQNFIQAPCFNGVLCLGRPSYRLSLGVADIFGIASTVVDLSTPIQDQVMLLAGSTWGFQVAYRDPQAGGVGLNLSPALQVQICP
;
A
#
# COMPACT_ATOMS: atom_id res chain seq x y z
N MET A 1 1.34 10.15 6.22
CA MET A 1 2.64 10.68 5.76
C MET A 1 3.34 9.66 4.90
N SER A 2 3.77 10.09 3.73
CA SER A 2 4.55 9.22 2.85
C SER A 2 5.98 9.10 3.34
N PHE A 3 6.54 7.91 3.31
CA PHE A 3 7.95 7.67 3.59
C PHE A 3 8.50 6.67 2.60
N CYS A 4 9.83 6.57 2.50
CA CYS A 4 10.50 5.61 1.65
C CYS A 4 10.41 6.00 0.15
N PRO A 5 11.54 6.05 -0.52
CA PRO A 5 11.56 6.36 -1.95
C PRO A 5 10.93 5.23 -2.76
N ALA A 6 10.36 5.58 -3.91
CA ALA A 6 9.86 4.60 -4.86
C ALA A 6 10.56 4.78 -6.20
N THR A 7 10.72 3.68 -6.91
CA THR A 7 11.31 3.67 -8.25
C THR A 7 10.21 3.98 -9.28
N PRO A 8 10.47 4.88 -10.25
CA PRO A 8 9.50 5.13 -11.30
C PRO A 8 9.13 3.86 -12.07
N ASN A 9 7.87 3.78 -12.51
CA ASN A 9 7.37 2.66 -13.28
C ASN A 9 7.58 2.88 -14.79
N SER A 10 7.03 1.97 -15.60
CA SER A 10 7.16 2.04 -17.06
C SER A 10 6.53 3.28 -17.69
N LEU A 11 5.65 3.97 -16.95
CA LEU A 11 5.07 5.24 -17.37
C LEU A 11 5.98 6.43 -17.03
N GLY A 12 7.14 6.19 -16.41
CA GLY A 12 8.03 7.24 -15.93
C GLY A 12 7.51 7.95 -14.70
N GLN A 13 6.60 7.35 -13.96
CA GLN A 13 5.93 7.97 -12.82
C GLN A 13 6.18 7.18 -11.54
N VAL A 14 6.30 7.92 -10.43
CA VAL A 14 6.25 7.35 -9.09
C VAL A 14 4.78 7.33 -8.65
N PRO A 15 4.25 6.17 -8.26
CA PRO A 15 2.85 6.11 -7.83
C PRO A 15 2.56 7.04 -6.67
N LEU A 16 1.35 7.56 -6.64
CA LEU A 16 0.83 8.37 -5.53
C LEU A 16 -0.02 7.47 -4.65
N HIS A 17 0.37 7.32 -3.38
CA HIS A 17 -0.30 6.47 -2.41
C HIS A 17 -0.79 7.35 -1.27
N TYR A 18 -2.10 7.35 -1.00
CA TYR A 18 -2.69 8.22 0.02
C TYR A 18 -3.93 7.57 0.66
N ILE A 19 -4.35 8.14 1.78
CA ILE A 19 -5.58 7.72 2.44
C ILE A 19 -6.70 8.71 2.15
N SER A 20 -7.93 8.20 2.16
CA SER A 20 -9.16 8.99 2.16
C SER A 20 -9.99 8.58 3.36
N GLY A 21 -10.73 9.53 3.91
CA GLY A 21 -11.51 9.30 5.12
C GLY A 21 -10.69 9.58 6.37
N SER A 22 -10.70 8.65 7.32
CA SER A 22 -10.14 8.89 8.64
C SER A 22 -9.40 7.66 9.15
N ALA A 23 -8.31 7.89 9.90
CA ALA A 23 -7.59 6.85 10.63
C ALA A 23 -8.25 6.51 11.98
N SER A 24 -9.45 7.02 12.23
CA SER A 24 -10.19 6.79 13.48
C SER A 24 -10.93 5.45 13.44
N VAL A 25 -10.67 4.60 14.42
CA VAL A 25 -11.41 3.35 14.59
C VAL A 25 -12.90 3.62 14.80
N GLY A 26 -13.21 4.66 15.56
CA GLY A 26 -14.61 5.02 15.84
C GLY A 26 -15.39 5.43 14.60
N GLN A 27 -14.76 6.14 13.67
CA GLN A 27 -15.40 6.53 12.42
C GLN A 27 -15.42 5.39 11.40
N ASN A 28 -14.40 4.55 11.42
CA ASN A 28 -14.24 3.39 10.54
C ASN A 28 -14.49 3.73 9.07
N GLN A 29 -13.86 4.82 8.59
CA GLN A 29 -13.95 5.30 7.21
C GLN A 29 -12.55 5.46 6.66
N PHE A 30 -11.85 4.34 6.51
CA PHE A 30 -10.45 4.31 6.10
C PHE A 30 -10.34 3.63 4.74
N THR A 31 -9.89 4.39 3.74
CA THR A 31 -9.68 3.88 2.39
C THR A 31 -8.27 4.22 1.93
N LEU A 32 -7.58 3.24 1.37
CA LEU A 32 -6.27 3.43 0.75
C LEU A 32 -6.46 3.58 -0.75
N PHE A 33 -5.80 4.59 -1.32
CA PHE A 33 -5.78 4.85 -2.76
C PHE A 33 -4.36 4.82 -3.28
N VAL A 34 -4.20 4.30 -4.48
CA VAL A 34 -2.95 4.42 -5.23
C VAL A 34 -3.28 4.80 -6.67
N GLU A 35 -2.50 5.75 -7.21
CA GLU A 35 -2.67 6.27 -8.56
C GLU A 35 -1.36 6.24 -9.33
N ARG A 36 -1.43 6.54 -10.62
CA ARG A 36 -0.28 6.58 -11.55
C ARG A 36 0.34 5.21 -11.76
N LEU A 37 -0.50 4.18 -11.70
CA LEU A 37 -0.09 2.81 -12.00
C LEU A 37 -0.29 2.49 -13.48
N PRO A 38 0.39 1.47 -14.01
CA PRO A 38 -0.01 0.87 -15.27
C PRO A 38 -1.46 0.38 -15.15
N GLY A 39 -2.30 0.74 -16.14
CA GLY A 39 -3.72 0.40 -16.08
C GLY A 39 -3.96 -1.10 -16.22
N LEU A 40 -5.06 -1.57 -15.62
CA LEU A 40 -5.56 -2.94 -15.72
C LEU A 40 -4.60 -4.00 -15.19
N GLN A 41 -3.65 -3.61 -14.32
CA GLN A 41 -2.68 -4.55 -13.75
C GLN A 41 -3.06 -4.91 -12.31
N PRO A 42 -2.76 -6.15 -11.88
CA PRO A 42 -3.01 -6.56 -10.50
C PRO A 42 -2.20 -5.75 -9.49
N VAL A 43 -2.81 -5.52 -8.34
CA VAL A 43 -2.19 -4.83 -7.21
C VAL A 43 -2.44 -5.60 -5.92
N VAL A 44 -1.53 -5.45 -4.96
CA VAL A 44 -1.66 -6.00 -3.61
C VAL A 44 -1.44 -4.87 -2.61
N PHE A 45 -2.42 -4.64 -1.75
CA PHE A 45 -2.28 -3.71 -0.63
C PHE A 45 -1.73 -4.46 0.57
N MET A 46 -0.69 -3.90 1.20
CA MET A 46 0.03 -4.52 2.31
C MET A 46 0.12 -3.57 3.49
N ALA A 47 0.17 -4.14 4.69
CA ALA A 47 0.35 -3.40 5.93
C ALA A 47 1.42 -4.05 6.80
N GLY A 48 2.12 -3.25 7.59
CA GLY A 48 3.11 -3.73 8.54
C GLY A 48 3.51 -2.65 9.52
N GLN A 49 4.17 -3.07 10.61
CA GLN A 49 4.58 -2.16 11.68
C GLN A 49 6.10 -1.99 11.76
N ASN A 50 6.86 -2.76 11.00
CA ASN A 50 8.31 -2.63 10.92
C ASN A 50 8.68 -1.96 9.62
N PHE A 51 9.52 -0.93 9.68
CA PHE A 51 9.86 -0.11 8.53
C PHE A 51 11.31 -0.38 8.14
N ILE A 52 11.50 -0.72 6.87
CA ILE A 52 12.81 -1.02 6.28
C ILE A 52 12.95 -0.27 4.96
N GLN A 53 14.13 -0.36 4.36
CA GLN A 53 14.34 0.03 2.97
C GLN A 53 15.27 -1.01 2.36
N ALA A 54 14.70 -1.87 1.53
CA ALA A 54 15.46 -2.94 0.89
C ALA A 54 15.07 -3.06 -0.58
N PRO A 55 16.04 -3.23 -1.49
CA PRO A 55 15.70 -3.50 -2.89
C PRO A 55 14.80 -4.74 -2.97
N CYS A 56 13.71 -4.61 -3.73
CA CYS A 56 12.77 -5.71 -3.91
C CYS A 56 12.05 -5.51 -5.23
N PHE A 57 12.00 -6.56 -6.06
CA PHE A 57 11.45 -6.45 -7.40
C PHE A 57 12.15 -5.33 -8.18
N ASN A 58 11.39 -4.47 -8.87
CA ASN A 58 11.96 -3.31 -9.57
C ASN A 58 12.00 -2.07 -8.68
N GLY A 59 11.73 -2.19 -7.39
CA GLY A 59 11.60 -1.06 -6.50
C GLY A 59 12.21 -1.27 -5.13
N VAL A 60 11.61 -0.63 -4.12
CA VAL A 60 12.10 -0.64 -2.74
C VAL A 60 10.98 -1.11 -1.81
N LEU A 61 11.23 -2.20 -1.10
CA LEU A 61 10.32 -2.68 -0.05
C LEU A 61 10.57 -1.90 1.23
N CYS A 62 9.50 -1.35 1.79
CA CYS A 62 9.58 -0.47 2.96
C CYS A 62 8.89 -1.05 4.19
N LEU A 63 8.24 -2.21 4.05
CA LEU A 63 7.63 -2.93 5.16
C LEU A 63 8.45 -4.18 5.47
N GLY A 64 8.97 -4.23 6.71
CA GLY A 64 9.64 -5.42 7.22
C GLY A 64 8.64 -6.45 7.74
N ARG A 65 9.16 -7.59 8.12
CA ARG A 65 8.34 -8.67 8.69
C ARG A 65 7.97 -8.38 10.14
N PRO A 66 6.78 -8.79 10.58
CA PRO A 66 5.71 -9.37 9.78
C PRO A 66 4.98 -8.32 8.95
N SER A 67 4.59 -8.69 7.74
CA SER A 67 3.74 -7.86 6.89
C SER A 67 2.51 -8.66 6.50
N TYR A 68 1.41 -7.94 6.24
CA TYR A 68 0.11 -8.56 6.05
C TYR A 68 -0.50 -8.06 4.75
N ARG A 69 -1.10 -8.97 4.00
CA ARG A 69 -1.85 -8.63 2.82
C ARG A 69 -3.24 -8.17 3.24
N LEU A 70 -3.59 -6.94 2.86
CA LEU A 70 -4.92 -6.40 3.13
C LEU A 70 -5.92 -6.85 2.08
N SER A 71 -5.56 -6.70 0.82
CA SER A 71 -6.44 -7.07 -0.28
C SER A 71 -5.68 -7.21 -1.58
N LEU A 72 -6.28 -7.93 -2.51
CA LEU A 72 -5.89 -8.00 -3.91
C LEU A 72 -6.87 -7.17 -4.72
N GLY A 73 -6.37 -6.52 -5.75
CA GLY A 73 -7.22 -5.74 -6.64
C GLY A 73 -6.62 -5.62 -8.03
N VAL A 74 -7.27 -4.83 -8.85
CA VAL A 74 -6.82 -4.52 -10.20
C VAL A 74 -6.97 -3.02 -10.40
N ALA A 75 -5.92 -2.36 -10.88
CA ALA A 75 -6.00 -0.95 -11.23
C ALA A 75 -6.98 -0.77 -12.40
N ASP A 76 -7.73 0.33 -12.40
CA ASP A 76 -8.62 0.63 -13.50
C ASP A 76 -7.83 1.10 -14.74
N ILE A 77 -8.53 1.48 -15.80
CA ILE A 77 -7.88 1.90 -17.05
C ILE A 77 -7.06 3.18 -16.86
N PHE A 78 -7.33 3.96 -15.82
CA PHE A 78 -6.60 5.19 -15.50
C PHE A 78 -5.43 4.95 -14.52
N GLY A 79 -5.20 3.70 -14.13
CA GLY A 79 -4.12 3.37 -13.20
C GLY A 79 -4.44 3.67 -11.74
N ILE A 80 -5.70 3.61 -11.35
CA ILE A 80 -6.16 3.89 -9.99
C ILE A 80 -6.68 2.61 -9.36
N ALA A 81 -6.25 2.34 -8.13
CA ALA A 81 -6.76 1.23 -7.33
C ALA A 81 -7.04 1.72 -5.91
N SER A 82 -7.97 1.07 -5.23
CA SER A 82 -8.31 1.41 -3.86
C SER A 82 -8.79 0.20 -3.09
N THR A 83 -8.71 0.29 -1.77
CA THR A 83 -9.28 -0.71 -0.88
C THR A 83 -9.81 -0.04 0.37
N VAL A 84 -11.00 -0.46 0.81
CA VAL A 84 -11.57 -0.04 2.09
C VAL A 84 -11.02 -0.97 3.16
N VAL A 85 -10.48 -0.39 4.23
CA VAL A 85 -9.95 -1.14 5.36
C VAL A 85 -10.93 -1.02 6.52
N ASP A 86 -11.49 -2.15 6.95
CA ASP A 86 -12.37 -2.18 8.12
C ASP A 86 -11.51 -2.21 9.38
N LEU A 87 -11.51 -1.09 10.12
CA LEU A 87 -10.72 -0.95 11.34
C LEU A 87 -11.35 -1.65 12.55
N SER A 88 -12.58 -2.18 12.40
CA SER A 88 -13.30 -2.87 13.47
C SER A 88 -13.04 -4.37 13.49
N THR A 89 -12.40 -4.92 12.47
CA THR A 89 -12.15 -6.36 12.34
C THR A 89 -10.66 -6.64 12.15
N PRO A 90 -10.18 -7.85 12.49
CA PRO A 90 -8.80 -8.23 12.21
C PRO A 90 -8.50 -8.18 10.70
N ILE A 91 -7.30 -7.73 10.36
CA ILE A 91 -6.84 -7.76 8.96
C ILE A 91 -6.35 -9.15 8.58
N GLN A 92 -5.86 -9.92 9.57
CA GLN A 92 -5.43 -11.31 9.36
C GLN A 92 -5.39 -11.98 10.74
N ASP A 93 -6.05 -13.15 10.86
CA ASP A 93 -6.12 -13.90 12.12
C ASP A 93 -6.53 -12.99 13.28
N GLN A 94 -5.63 -12.75 14.24
CA GLN A 94 -5.91 -11.90 15.41
C GLN A 94 -5.21 -10.55 15.33
N VAL A 95 -4.71 -10.18 14.15
CA VAL A 95 -3.97 -8.92 13.98
C VAL A 95 -4.93 -7.81 13.64
N MET A 96 -4.99 -6.78 14.48
CA MET A 96 -5.86 -5.63 14.31
C MET A 96 -5.04 -4.34 14.26
N LEU A 97 -5.55 -3.37 13.49
CA LEU A 97 -5.02 -2.02 13.49
C LEU A 97 -5.61 -1.28 14.70
N LEU A 98 -4.93 -1.39 15.85
CA LEU A 98 -5.45 -0.86 17.11
C LEU A 98 -5.22 0.65 17.22
N ALA A 99 -6.14 1.34 17.88
CA ALA A 99 -5.97 2.75 18.22
C ALA A 99 -4.67 2.94 19.01
N GLY A 100 -3.91 3.96 18.67
CA GLY A 100 -2.60 4.26 19.26
C GLY A 100 -1.43 3.59 18.57
N SER A 101 -1.66 2.59 17.72
CA SER A 101 -0.58 1.94 16.98
C SER A 101 -0.26 2.68 15.70
N THR A 102 0.98 2.52 15.24
CA THR A 102 1.44 3.09 13.98
C THR A 102 1.66 1.98 12.97
N TRP A 103 1.12 2.16 11.78
CA TRP A 103 1.17 1.18 10.71
C TRP A 103 1.73 1.80 9.44
N GLY A 104 2.46 1.00 8.69
CA GLY A 104 2.87 1.33 7.33
C GLY A 104 2.00 0.60 6.32
N PHE A 105 1.76 1.25 5.19
CA PHE A 105 1.00 0.68 4.08
C PHE A 105 1.79 0.87 2.80
N GLN A 106 1.83 -0.18 1.98
CA GLN A 106 2.54 -0.14 0.70
C GLN A 106 1.77 -0.99 -0.31
N VAL A 107 1.90 -0.66 -1.59
CA VAL A 107 1.23 -1.37 -2.68
C VAL A 107 2.28 -1.98 -3.59
N ALA A 108 2.15 -3.28 -3.85
CA ALA A 108 2.90 -3.96 -4.89
C ALA A 108 2.00 -4.06 -6.12
N TYR A 109 2.56 -3.82 -7.30
CA TYR A 109 1.80 -3.85 -8.55
C TYR A 109 2.61 -4.44 -9.68
N ARG A 110 1.90 -4.99 -10.67
CA ARG A 110 2.56 -5.52 -11.86
C ARG A 110 2.85 -4.38 -12.84
N ASP A 111 4.03 -4.47 -13.42
CA ASP A 111 4.50 -3.52 -14.43
C ASP A 111 5.33 -4.29 -15.46
N PRO A 112 4.68 -5.12 -16.30
CA PRO A 112 5.43 -5.98 -17.22
C PRO A 112 6.23 -5.21 -18.25
N GLN A 113 5.82 -4.00 -18.61
CA GLN A 113 6.53 -3.23 -19.65
C GLN A 113 7.84 -2.62 -19.14
N ALA A 114 8.03 -2.56 -17.84
CA ALA A 114 9.29 -2.08 -17.27
C ALA A 114 10.41 -3.09 -17.37
N GLY A 115 10.10 -4.34 -17.67
CA GLY A 115 11.09 -5.43 -17.71
C GLY A 115 11.48 -5.90 -16.31
N GLY A 116 12.65 -6.51 -16.17
CA GLY A 116 13.05 -7.11 -14.92
C GLY A 116 12.07 -8.19 -14.48
N VAL A 117 11.67 -8.18 -13.20
CA VAL A 117 10.69 -9.14 -12.70
C VAL A 117 9.25 -8.71 -12.99
N GLY A 118 9.04 -7.51 -13.55
CA GLY A 118 7.71 -7.03 -13.90
C GLY A 118 6.85 -6.68 -12.71
N LEU A 119 7.43 -6.40 -11.55
CA LEU A 119 6.76 -6.00 -10.33
C LEU A 119 7.48 -4.79 -9.74
N ASN A 120 6.71 -3.86 -9.19
CA ASN A 120 7.26 -2.67 -8.55
C ASN A 120 6.44 -2.35 -7.29
N LEU A 121 6.91 -1.38 -6.53
CA LEU A 121 6.32 -1.02 -5.24
C LEU A 121 6.07 0.49 -5.21
N SER A 122 4.94 0.87 -4.62
CA SER A 122 4.60 2.27 -4.37
C SER A 122 5.42 2.85 -3.22
N PRO A 123 5.41 4.18 -3.04
CA PRO A 123 5.85 4.74 -1.77
C PRO A 123 5.01 4.15 -0.64
N ALA A 124 5.58 4.07 0.55
CA ALA A 124 4.86 3.61 1.73
C ALA A 124 4.24 4.80 2.47
N LEU A 125 3.11 4.56 3.11
CA LEU A 125 2.45 5.51 4.01
C LEU A 125 2.65 5.05 5.44
N GLN A 126 2.92 6.01 6.32
CA GLN A 126 2.95 5.78 7.77
C GLN A 126 1.75 6.48 8.36
N VAL A 127 0.91 5.73 9.07
CA VAL A 127 -0.34 6.23 9.63
C VAL A 127 -0.45 5.80 11.07
N GLN A 128 -0.74 6.75 11.96
CA GLN A 128 -1.10 6.44 13.34
C GLN A 128 -2.60 6.23 13.43
N ILE A 129 -3.01 5.06 13.87
CA ILE A 129 -4.43 4.75 14.07
C ILE A 129 -4.91 5.46 15.32
N CYS A 130 -6.05 6.14 15.24
CA CYS A 130 -6.61 6.88 16.37
C CYS A 130 -7.97 6.32 16.78
N PRO A 131 -8.43 6.67 18.00
CA PRO A 131 -9.72 6.20 18.50
C PRO A 131 -10.90 6.64 17.65
#